data_1113ffeb4e5b6c4f60336c15dbdc3346
#
_entry.id   1113ffeb4e5b6c4f60336c15dbdc3346
#
_cell.length_a   1.000
_cell.length_b   1.000
_cell.length_c   1.000
_cell.angle_alpha   90.00
_cell.angle_beta   90.00
_cell.angle_gamma   90.00
#
_symmetry.space_group_name_H-M   'P 1'
#
loop_
_entity.id
_entity.type
_entity.pdbx_description
1 polymer ?
#
loop_
_entity_poly.entity_id
_entity_poly.type
_entity_poly.pdbx_seq_one_letter_code
_entity_poly.pdbx_strand_id
1 'polypeptide(L)'
;TFKPDYLEESLLEPLRVQLDTKRNISSSRQRIRERVYLDYFYGIVNEVVELAKSNTFIFHNTDLVKGMEWSLLDSQLLIMSNTLSSYEKNSDRGKKSHEFIIRQAIEFLKANSYKPIHVLDLCSALNVRIRTLYYAFQEFYRMSPIKYLRLVRFARARRDLINADPELTTVTDVAAKWHFWHFGRFSVEYKNLYGESPSETLNKGMGA
;
A
#
# COMPACT_ATOMS: atom_id res chain seq x y z
N THR A 1 18.86 16.09 -11.74
CA THR A 1 18.55 15.53 -10.42
C THR A 1 17.03 15.44 -10.35
N PHE A 2 16.50 14.24 -10.58
CA PHE A 2 15.07 13.96 -10.54
C PHE A 2 14.63 13.96 -9.06
N LYS A 3 13.81 14.92 -8.66
CA LYS A 3 13.07 14.87 -7.38
C LYS A 3 11.73 14.21 -7.64
N PRO A 4 11.37 13.11 -6.96
CA PRO A 4 10.08 12.46 -7.12
C PRO A 4 8.99 13.17 -6.26
N ASP A 5 8.67 14.42 -6.60
CA ASP A 5 7.75 15.28 -5.86
C ASP A 5 6.33 15.24 -6.45
N TYR A 6 5.68 14.04 -6.50
CA TYR A 6 4.42 13.96 -7.22
C TYR A 6 3.24 13.21 -6.55
N LEU A 7 3.34 12.93 -5.28
CA LEU A 7 2.15 12.93 -4.44
C LEU A 7 2.17 14.27 -3.71
N GLU A 8 1.04 14.95 -3.57
CA GLU A 8 0.96 16.21 -2.85
C GLU A 8 1.85 16.16 -1.63
N GLU A 9 2.86 17.01 -1.56
CA GLU A 9 3.94 16.94 -0.56
C GLU A 9 3.40 16.86 0.88
N SER A 10 2.25 17.50 1.12
CA SER A 10 1.51 17.47 2.37
C SER A 10 0.99 16.09 2.77
N LEU A 11 0.73 15.18 1.81
CA LEU A 11 0.23 13.83 2.09
C LEU A 11 1.35 12.83 2.37
N LEU A 12 2.58 13.13 1.95
CA LEU A 12 3.75 12.27 2.12
C LEU A 12 4.68 12.69 3.26
N GLU A 13 4.55 13.91 3.80
CA GLU A 13 5.37 14.38 4.92
C GLU A 13 5.36 13.41 6.13
N PRO A 14 4.21 12.88 6.59
CA PRO A 14 4.20 11.90 7.67
C PRO A 14 4.96 10.61 7.31
N LEU A 15 5.11 10.31 6.00
CA LEU A 15 5.74 9.10 5.50
C LEU A 15 7.26 9.22 5.38
N ARG A 16 7.79 10.44 5.17
CA ARG A 16 9.23 10.72 5.12
C ARG A 16 9.89 10.41 6.47
N VAL A 17 9.23 10.75 7.57
CA VAL A 17 9.74 10.49 8.93
C VAL A 17 9.89 8.99 9.22
N GLN A 18 8.99 8.13 8.71
CA GLN A 18 9.10 6.69 8.88
C GLN A 18 10.19 6.03 8.01
N LEU A 19 10.66 6.71 6.96
CA LEU A 19 11.68 6.20 6.03
C LEU A 19 13.10 6.33 6.56
N ASP A 20 13.39 7.38 7.34
CA ASP A 20 14.73 7.65 7.87
C ASP A 20 15.16 6.74 9.03
N THR A 21 14.21 6.11 9.72
CA THR A 21 14.47 5.33 10.94
C THR A 21 15.02 3.91 10.70
N LYS A 22 15.16 3.43 9.46
CA LYS A 22 15.57 2.03 9.17
C LYS A 22 16.83 1.88 8.31
N ARG A 23 17.85 2.67 8.57
CA ARG A 23 19.18 2.44 7.99
C ARG A 23 19.92 1.35 8.76
N ASN A 24 20.35 0.32 8.08
CA ASN A 24 21.26 -0.79 8.44
C ASN A 24 20.63 -2.09 8.96
N ILE A 25 20.64 -3.10 8.08
CA ILE A 25 20.24 -4.46 8.50
C ILE A 25 21.03 -5.53 7.72
N SER A 26 21.79 -6.37 8.43
CA SER A 26 22.63 -7.46 7.94
C SER A 26 21.86 -8.78 7.65
N SER A 27 22.52 -9.73 6.98
CA SER A 27 21.98 -11.02 6.43
C SER A 27 21.27 -11.96 7.42
N SER A 28 21.55 -11.88 8.72
CA SER A 28 20.87 -12.69 9.73
C SER A 28 19.37 -12.36 9.85
N ARG A 29 18.95 -11.21 9.37
CA ARG A 29 17.56 -10.72 9.39
C ARG A 29 16.72 -11.18 8.19
N GLN A 30 17.29 -11.84 7.18
CA GLN A 30 16.54 -12.31 6.02
C GLN A 30 15.59 -13.46 6.39
N ARG A 31 16.07 -14.45 7.14
CA ARG A 31 15.23 -15.58 7.66
C ARG A 31 14.13 -15.09 8.61
N ILE A 32 14.42 -14.07 9.41
CA ILE A 32 13.41 -13.46 10.30
C ILE A 32 12.33 -12.75 9.48
N ARG A 33 12.68 -12.06 8.37
CA ARG A 33 11.72 -11.42 7.48
C ARG A 33 10.82 -12.42 6.76
N GLU A 34 11.37 -13.52 6.26
CA GLU A 34 10.59 -14.57 5.59
C GLU A 34 9.51 -15.11 6.53
N ARG A 35 9.85 -15.38 7.79
CA ARG A 35 8.91 -15.83 8.81
C ARG A 35 7.83 -14.77 9.10
N VAL A 36 8.20 -13.52 9.26
CA VAL A 36 7.26 -12.41 9.48
C VAL A 36 6.26 -12.26 8.32
N TYR A 37 6.69 -12.46 7.07
CA TYR A 37 5.77 -12.39 5.93
C TYR A 37 4.86 -13.62 5.82
N LEU A 38 5.36 -14.79 6.18
CA LEU A 38 4.53 -15.99 6.29
C LEU A 38 3.49 -15.85 7.40
N ASP A 39 3.89 -15.38 8.59
CA ASP A 39 2.98 -15.13 9.70
C ASP A 39 1.92 -14.07 9.33
N TYR A 40 2.31 -13.04 8.57
CA TYR A 40 1.38 -12.04 8.05
C TYR A 40 0.37 -12.65 7.04
N PHE A 41 0.84 -13.47 6.10
CA PHE A 41 -0.02 -14.18 5.15
C PHE A 41 -1.02 -15.10 5.87
N TYR A 42 -0.53 -15.95 6.78
CA TYR A 42 -1.41 -16.84 7.56
C TYR A 42 -2.38 -16.04 8.44
N GLY A 43 -1.97 -14.92 8.97
CA GLY A 43 -2.85 -14.00 9.70
C GLY A 43 -4.02 -13.53 8.84
N ILE A 44 -3.77 -13.09 7.60
CA ILE A 44 -4.83 -12.69 6.66
C ILE A 44 -5.75 -13.86 6.34
N VAL A 45 -5.20 -15.05 6.04
CA VAL A 45 -5.99 -16.25 5.74
C VAL A 45 -6.92 -16.60 6.90
N ASN A 46 -6.40 -16.64 8.12
CA ASN A 46 -7.19 -16.95 9.32
C ASN A 46 -8.29 -15.89 9.55
N GLU A 47 -7.99 -14.61 9.38
CA GLU A 47 -8.98 -13.54 9.52
C GLU A 47 -10.11 -13.69 8.49
N VAL A 48 -9.80 -13.99 7.22
CA VAL A 48 -10.81 -14.23 6.17
C VAL A 48 -11.66 -15.46 6.51
N VAL A 49 -11.03 -16.54 6.99
CA VAL A 49 -11.75 -17.76 7.40
C VAL A 49 -12.68 -17.50 8.59
N GLU A 50 -12.24 -16.76 9.61
CA GLU A 50 -13.07 -16.44 10.77
C GLU A 50 -14.23 -15.50 10.39
N LEU A 51 -14.01 -14.55 9.49
CA LEU A 51 -15.09 -13.73 8.94
C LEU A 51 -16.11 -14.57 8.15
N ALA A 52 -15.63 -15.54 7.35
CA ALA A 52 -16.51 -16.44 6.60
C ALA A 52 -17.40 -17.29 7.51
N LYS A 53 -16.88 -17.67 8.69
CA LYS A 53 -17.65 -18.43 9.69
C LYS A 53 -18.64 -17.57 10.47
N SER A 54 -18.26 -16.33 10.80
CA SER A 54 -19.02 -15.46 11.70
C SER A 54 -20.04 -14.59 10.98
N ASN A 55 -19.76 -14.15 9.77
CA ASN A 55 -20.62 -13.22 9.02
C ASN A 55 -20.46 -13.39 7.50
N THR A 56 -21.20 -14.32 6.92
CA THR A 56 -21.21 -14.54 5.46
C THR A 56 -21.71 -13.33 4.66
N PHE A 57 -22.49 -12.43 5.28
CA PHE A 57 -23.05 -11.25 4.61
C PHE A 57 -21.98 -10.28 4.10
N ILE A 58 -20.79 -10.27 4.73
CA ILE A 58 -19.66 -9.42 4.33
C ILE A 58 -19.19 -9.72 2.89
N PHE A 59 -19.37 -10.97 2.42
CA PHE A 59 -19.00 -11.39 1.08
C PHE A 59 -19.96 -10.88 -0.03
N HIS A 60 -21.08 -10.23 0.32
CA HIS A 60 -21.92 -9.53 -0.63
C HIS A 60 -21.40 -8.14 -0.98
N ASN A 61 -20.48 -7.60 -0.19
CA ASN A 61 -19.83 -6.32 -0.50
C ASN A 61 -18.60 -6.57 -1.42
N THR A 62 -18.76 -6.22 -2.68
CA THR A 62 -17.72 -6.43 -3.73
C THR A 62 -16.39 -5.76 -3.40
N ASP A 63 -16.38 -4.58 -2.78
CA ASP A 63 -15.15 -3.85 -2.48
C ASP A 63 -14.40 -4.50 -1.31
N LEU A 64 -15.12 -5.04 -0.33
CA LEU A 64 -14.51 -5.81 0.75
C LEU A 64 -13.91 -7.11 0.24
N VAL A 65 -14.61 -7.85 -0.60
CA VAL A 65 -14.10 -9.09 -1.23
C VAL A 65 -12.84 -8.79 -2.05
N LYS A 66 -12.86 -7.77 -2.89
CA LYS A 66 -11.67 -7.33 -3.62
C LYS A 66 -10.53 -6.94 -2.68
N GLY A 67 -10.82 -6.25 -1.59
CA GLY A 67 -9.83 -5.90 -0.58
C GLY A 67 -9.16 -7.13 0.05
N MET A 68 -9.94 -8.20 0.33
CA MET A 68 -9.41 -9.48 0.83
C MET A 68 -8.54 -10.18 -0.21
N GLU A 69 -9.03 -10.30 -1.46
CA GLU A 69 -8.28 -10.90 -2.58
C GLU A 69 -6.94 -10.20 -2.80
N TRP A 70 -6.95 -8.89 -2.88
CA TRP A 70 -5.72 -8.11 -3.05
C TRP A 70 -4.77 -8.21 -1.86
N SER A 71 -5.28 -8.31 -0.64
CA SER A 71 -4.45 -8.50 0.55
C SER A 71 -3.73 -9.85 0.54
N LEU A 72 -4.41 -10.91 0.09
CA LEU A 72 -3.81 -12.23 -0.10
C LEU A 72 -2.74 -12.20 -1.20
N LEU A 73 -3.05 -11.64 -2.36
CA LEU A 73 -2.11 -11.53 -3.48
C LEU A 73 -0.87 -10.68 -3.08
N ASP A 74 -1.06 -9.53 -2.48
CA ASP A 74 0.01 -8.65 -2.03
C ASP A 74 0.93 -9.36 -1.01
N SER A 75 0.37 -10.14 -0.08
CA SER A 75 1.16 -10.89 0.91
C SER A 75 1.96 -12.03 0.27
N GLN A 76 1.41 -12.75 -0.72
CA GLN A 76 2.13 -13.75 -1.51
C GLN A 76 3.28 -13.11 -2.31
N LEU A 77 3.02 -11.97 -2.95
CA LEU A 77 4.04 -11.23 -3.70
C LEU A 77 5.17 -10.73 -2.78
N LEU A 78 4.88 -10.33 -1.54
CA LEU A 78 5.89 -9.98 -0.55
C LEU A 78 6.80 -11.17 -0.21
N ILE A 79 6.24 -12.36 -0.03
CA ILE A 79 7.01 -13.59 0.22
C ILE A 79 7.93 -13.89 -0.98
N MET A 80 7.37 -13.91 -2.19
CA MET A 80 8.12 -14.20 -3.42
C MET A 80 9.23 -13.18 -3.69
N SER A 81 8.98 -11.89 -3.46
CA SER A 81 9.97 -10.84 -3.74
C SER A 81 11.17 -10.87 -2.81
N ASN A 82 10.99 -11.31 -1.56
CA ASN A 82 12.10 -11.46 -0.63
C ASN A 82 13.04 -12.59 -1.00
N THR A 83 12.50 -13.71 -1.48
CA THR A 83 13.31 -14.84 -1.99
C THR A 83 14.14 -14.44 -3.21
N LEU A 84 13.64 -13.49 -4.02
CA LEU A 84 14.30 -13.03 -5.25
C LEU A 84 15.36 -11.94 -5.02
N SER A 85 15.31 -11.19 -3.91
CA SER A 85 16.21 -10.05 -3.67
C SER A 85 17.66 -10.45 -3.37
N SER A 86 17.95 -11.75 -3.22
CA SER A 86 19.27 -12.29 -2.92
C SER A 86 20.19 -12.38 -4.16
N TYR A 87 19.71 -12.21 -5.38
CA TYR A 87 20.41 -12.73 -6.57
C TYR A 87 21.04 -11.72 -7.54
N GLU A 88 20.80 -10.41 -7.46
CA GLU A 88 21.51 -9.50 -8.39
C GLU A 88 21.80 -8.10 -7.84
N LYS A 89 23.09 -7.87 -7.61
CA LYS A 89 23.75 -6.56 -7.70
C LYS A 89 24.43 -6.48 -9.07
N ASN A 90 24.09 -5.48 -9.86
CA ASN A 90 24.84 -4.86 -10.97
C ASN A 90 24.10 -4.77 -12.32
N SER A 91 23.76 -3.52 -12.69
CA SER A 91 24.13 -2.97 -14.01
C SER A 91 23.66 -1.50 -14.10
N ASP A 92 24.56 -0.62 -14.50
CA ASP A 92 24.30 0.81 -14.77
C ASP A 92 23.23 1.04 -15.86
N ARG A 93 23.04 0.07 -16.76
CA ARG A 93 21.92 0.08 -17.73
C ARG A 93 20.56 -0.04 -17.05
N GLY A 94 20.48 -0.69 -15.88
CA GLY A 94 19.26 -0.83 -15.11
C GLY A 94 18.77 0.48 -14.49
N LYS A 95 19.65 1.38 -14.09
CA LYS A 95 19.29 2.62 -13.37
C LYS A 95 18.46 3.59 -14.21
N LYS A 96 18.84 3.84 -15.47
CA LYS A 96 18.04 4.68 -16.38
C LYS A 96 16.67 4.07 -16.70
N SER A 97 16.62 2.73 -16.79
CA SER A 97 15.37 2.01 -16.95
C SER A 97 14.48 2.10 -15.70
N HIS A 98 15.05 2.03 -14.48
CA HIS A 98 14.30 2.14 -13.24
C HIS A 98 13.71 3.54 -13.04
N GLU A 99 14.46 4.60 -13.35
CA GLU A 99 13.92 5.98 -13.32
C GLU A 99 12.73 6.14 -14.28
N PHE A 100 12.84 5.61 -15.49
CA PHE A 100 11.72 5.61 -16.44
C PHE A 100 10.50 4.86 -15.92
N ILE A 101 10.71 3.67 -15.32
CA ILE A 101 9.64 2.86 -14.72
C ILE A 101 8.93 3.63 -13.60
N ILE A 102 9.70 4.28 -12.71
CA ILE A 102 9.12 5.07 -11.61
C ILE A 102 8.31 6.25 -12.15
N ARG A 103 8.81 6.96 -13.16
CA ARG A 103 8.08 8.07 -13.78
C ARG A 103 6.75 7.60 -14.36
N GLN A 104 6.77 6.54 -15.15
CA GLN A 104 5.58 5.92 -15.73
C GLN A 104 4.60 5.45 -14.65
N ALA A 105 5.10 4.84 -13.55
CA ALA A 105 4.27 4.42 -12.43
C ALA A 105 3.54 5.61 -11.79
N ILE A 106 4.25 6.72 -11.56
CA ILE A 106 3.66 7.93 -10.97
C ILE A 106 2.61 8.54 -11.90
N GLU A 107 2.88 8.64 -13.22
CA GLU A 107 1.91 9.11 -14.22
C GLU A 107 0.66 8.23 -14.24
N PHE A 108 0.82 6.92 -14.21
CA PHE A 108 -0.30 5.98 -14.15
C PHE A 108 -1.12 6.15 -12.87
N LEU A 109 -0.46 6.34 -11.71
CA LEU A 109 -1.14 6.56 -10.44
C LEU A 109 -1.94 7.86 -10.41
N LYS A 110 -1.42 8.93 -11.05
CA LYS A 110 -2.13 10.21 -11.20
C LYS A 110 -3.37 10.06 -12.07
N ALA A 111 -3.21 9.45 -13.25
CA ALA A 111 -4.30 9.23 -14.19
C ALA A 111 -5.43 8.35 -13.61
N ASN A 112 -5.10 7.51 -12.62
CA ASN A 112 -6.04 6.59 -11.96
C ASN A 112 -6.25 6.96 -10.48
N SER A 113 -6.32 8.26 -10.15
CA SER A 113 -6.44 8.74 -8.77
C SER A 113 -7.79 8.46 -8.10
N TYR A 114 -8.78 8.02 -8.85
CA TYR A 114 -10.16 7.76 -8.40
C TYR A 114 -10.42 6.30 -7.95
N LYS A 115 -9.46 5.40 -8.17
CA LYS A 115 -9.61 3.97 -7.85
C LYS A 115 -8.37 3.42 -7.13
N PRO A 116 -8.50 2.36 -6.32
CA PRO A 116 -7.36 1.66 -5.75
C PRO A 116 -6.54 1.00 -6.86
N ILE A 117 -5.22 1.09 -6.75
CA ILE A 117 -4.25 0.47 -7.67
C ILE A 117 -3.38 -0.51 -6.90
N HIS A 118 -3.14 -1.66 -7.48
CA HIS A 118 -2.31 -2.73 -6.94
C HIS A 118 -1.07 -3.00 -7.79
N VAL A 119 -0.16 -3.83 -7.28
CA VAL A 119 1.14 -4.07 -7.94
C VAL A 119 0.97 -4.69 -9.34
N LEU A 120 0.03 -5.62 -9.49
CA LEU A 120 -0.22 -6.26 -10.79
C LEU A 120 -0.79 -5.29 -11.82
N ASP A 121 -1.58 -4.29 -11.39
CA ASP A 121 -2.06 -3.23 -12.28
C ASP A 121 -0.89 -2.44 -12.86
N LEU A 122 0.09 -2.07 -12.02
CA LEU A 122 1.30 -1.39 -12.47
C LEU A 122 2.14 -2.28 -13.39
N CYS A 123 2.34 -3.54 -13.04
CA CYS A 123 3.09 -4.47 -13.89
C CYS A 123 2.47 -4.58 -15.29
N SER A 124 1.15 -4.69 -15.36
CA SER A 124 0.40 -4.78 -16.62
C SER A 124 0.47 -3.47 -17.40
N ALA A 125 0.21 -2.33 -16.74
CA ALA A 125 0.18 -1.02 -17.41
C ALA A 125 1.55 -0.60 -17.95
N LEU A 126 2.63 -0.92 -17.23
CA LEU A 126 3.99 -0.56 -17.61
C LEU A 126 4.69 -1.64 -18.45
N ASN A 127 4.04 -2.79 -18.65
CA ASN A 127 4.61 -3.97 -19.29
C ASN A 127 5.97 -4.38 -18.70
N VAL A 128 6.06 -4.41 -17.38
CA VAL A 128 7.27 -4.81 -16.64
C VAL A 128 7.03 -6.02 -15.76
N ARG A 129 8.07 -6.80 -15.54
CA ARG A 129 8.02 -7.91 -14.58
C ARG A 129 8.00 -7.34 -13.16
N ILE A 130 7.29 -8.03 -12.27
CA ILE A 130 7.18 -7.66 -10.86
C ILE A 130 8.55 -7.43 -10.19
N ARG A 131 9.54 -8.24 -10.51
CA ARG A 131 10.91 -8.12 -10.02
C ARG A 131 11.53 -6.78 -10.40
N THR A 132 11.38 -6.36 -11.65
CA THR A 132 11.91 -5.08 -12.16
C THR A 132 11.23 -3.90 -11.45
N LEU A 133 9.91 -3.98 -11.26
CA LEU A 133 9.15 -2.98 -10.50
C LEU A 133 9.66 -2.88 -9.06
N TYR A 134 9.91 -4.04 -8.41
CA TYR A 134 10.45 -4.08 -7.04
C TYR A 134 11.81 -3.40 -6.93
N TYR A 135 12.74 -3.68 -7.84
CA TYR A 135 14.06 -3.03 -7.83
C TYR A 135 13.95 -1.53 -8.05
N ALA A 136 13.12 -1.08 -8.99
CA ALA A 136 12.90 0.34 -9.22
C ALA A 136 12.36 1.04 -7.95
N PHE A 137 11.34 0.49 -7.30
CA PHE A 137 10.78 1.06 -6.08
C PHE A 137 11.77 1.00 -4.90
N GLN A 138 12.52 -0.09 -4.77
CA GLN A 138 13.53 -0.22 -3.73
C GLN A 138 14.68 0.78 -3.91
N GLU A 139 15.09 1.05 -5.15
CA GLU A 139 16.15 2.01 -5.44
C GLU A 139 15.73 3.44 -5.14
N PHE A 140 14.54 3.85 -5.60
CA PHE A 140 14.07 5.24 -5.49
C PHE A 140 13.39 5.57 -4.17
N TYR A 141 12.57 4.67 -3.65
CA TYR A 141 11.75 4.91 -2.45
C TYR A 141 12.18 4.11 -1.22
N ARG A 142 13.20 3.23 -1.33
CA ARG A 142 13.66 2.36 -0.24
C ARG A 142 12.57 1.48 0.37
N MET A 143 11.49 1.25 -0.37
CA MET A 143 10.38 0.41 0.04
C MET A 143 9.86 -0.44 -1.12
N SER A 144 9.06 -1.47 -0.79
CA SER A 144 8.39 -2.29 -1.82
C SER A 144 7.26 -1.51 -2.50
N PRO A 145 6.94 -1.83 -3.78
CA PRO A 145 5.80 -1.23 -4.47
C PRO A 145 4.48 -1.49 -3.73
N ILE A 146 4.30 -2.64 -3.10
CA ILE A 146 3.11 -2.95 -2.28
C ILE A 146 2.95 -1.94 -1.15
N LYS A 147 4.02 -1.70 -0.39
CA LYS A 147 4.01 -0.73 0.70
C LYS A 147 3.70 0.67 0.17
N TYR A 148 4.34 1.08 -0.91
CA TYR A 148 4.09 2.38 -1.54
C TYR A 148 2.63 2.55 -1.96
N LEU A 149 2.06 1.58 -2.68
CA LEU A 149 0.67 1.63 -3.12
C LEU A 149 -0.33 1.61 -1.95
N ARG A 150 -0.01 0.89 -0.88
CA ARG A 150 -0.82 0.92 0.35
C ARG A 150 -0.84 2.33 0.96
N LEU A 151 0.30 3.01 1.01
CA LEU A 151 0.39 4.40 1.49
C LEU A 151 -0.39 5.37 0.59
N VAL A 152 -0.32 5.18 -0.74
CA VAL A 152 -1.14 5.95 -1.70
C VAL A 152 -2.64 5.75 -1.42
N ARG A 153 -3.08 4.53 -1.14
CA ARG A 153 -4.48 4.25 -0.77
C ARG A 153 -4.88 4.95 0.54
N PHE A 154 -4.02 4.95 1.56
CA PHE A 154 -4.25 5.71 2.80
C PHE A 154 -4.39 7.21 2.55
N ALA A 155 -3.51 7.80 1.75
CA ALA A 155 -3.56 9.22 1.40
C ALA A 155 -4.87 9.59 0.69
N ARG A 156 -5.33 8.73 -0.22
CA ARG A 156 -6.59 8.93 -0.95
C ARG A 156 -7.80 8.72 -0.05
N ALA A 157 -7.78 7.72 0.83
CA ALA A 157 -8.81 7.53 1.84
C ALA A 157 -8.92 8.74 2.77
N ARG A 158 -7.78 9.31 3.20
CA ARG A 158 -7.76 10.56 3.98
C ARG A 158 -8.40 11.72 3.21
N ARG A 159 -8.03 11.91 1.96
CA ARG A 159 -8.63 12.95 1.11
C ARG A 159 -10.16 12.79 1.02
N ASP A 160 -10.62 11.56 0.81
CA ASP A 160 -12.05 11.27 0.72
C ASP A 160 -12.74 11.53 2.06
N LEU A 161 -12.13 11.20 3.21
CA LEU A 161 -12.67 11.51 4.53
C LEU A 161 -12.76 13.01 4.80
N ILE A 162 -11.76 13.79 4.39
CA ILE A 162 -11.75 15.26 4.55
C ILE A 162 -12.88 15.90 3.74
N ASN A 163 -13.18 15.37 2.55
CA ASN A 163 -14.17 15.94 1.63
C ASN A 163 -15.56 15.30 1.75
N ALA A 164 -15.73 14.32 2.63
CA ALA A 164 -17.00 13.62 2.80
C ALA A 164 -17.94 14.36 3.76
N ASP A 165 -19.23 14.20 3.52
CA ASP A 165 -20.28 14.58 4.46
C ASP A 165 -20.45 13.46 5.50
N PRO A 166 -20.21 13.72 6.81
CA PRO A 166 -20.34 12.72 7.86
C PRO A 166 -21.77 12.21 8.06
N GLU A 167 -22.78 12.95 7.60
CA GLU A 167 -24.19 12.51 7.65
C GLU A 167 -24.51 11.46 6.56
N LEU A 168 -23.74 11.46 5.46
CA LEU A 168 -23.98 10.60 4.29
C LEU A 168 -22.93 9.52 4.09
N THR A 169 -21.75 9.64 4.73
CA THR A 169 -20.60 8.76 4.49
C THR A 169 -20.05 8.24 5.80
N THR A 170 -19.74 6.97 5.85
CA THR A 170 -19.07 6.35 7.01
C THR A 170 -17.59 6.10 6.74
N VAL A 171 -16.79 6.00 7.81
CA VAL A 171 -15.39 5.57 7.73
C VAL A 171 -15.25 4.21 7.05
N THR A 172 -16.20 3.30 7.28
CA THR A 172 -16.21 1.96 6.70
C THR A 172 -16.42 2.00 5.19
N ASP A 173 -17.29 2.89 4.69
CA ASP A 173 -17.51 3.07 3.26
C ASP A 173 -16.25 3.55 2.55
N VAL A 174 -15.57 4.56 3.12
CA VAL A 174 -14.32 5.07 2.58
C VAL A 174 -13.22 4.01 2.63
N ALA A 175 -13.09 3.29 3.74
CA ALA A 175 -12.11 2.22 3.87
C ALA A 175 -12.36 1.10 2.85
N ALA A 176 -13.60 0.64 2.68
CA ALA A 176 -13.98 -0.38 1.71
C ALA A 176 -13.67 0.08 0.27
N LYS A 177 -14.06 1.29 -0.11
CA LYS A 177 -13.77 1.90 -1.41
C LYS A 177 -12.27 1.83 -1.78
N TRP A 178 -11.40 1.98 -0.77
CA TRP A 178 -9.94 1.92 -0.96
C TRP A 178 -9.36 0.53 -0.67
N HIS A 179 -10.20 -0.51 -0.68
CA HIS A 179 -9.85 -1.91 -0.46
C HIS A 179 -9.19 -2.19 0.89
N PHE A 180 -9.60 -1.47 1.94
CA PHE A 180 -9.29 -1.80 3.33
C PHE A 180 -10.45 -2.56 3.94
N TRP A 181 -10.36 -3.87 3.99
CA TRP A 181 -11.41 -4.75 4.49
C TRP A 181 -11.36 -4.99 6.01
N HIS A 182 -10.19 -4.80 6.62
CA HIS A 182 -10.01 -4.95 8.07
C HIS A 182 -10.03 -3.57 8.73
N PHE A 183 -11.21 -3.10 9.14
CA PHE A 183 -11.44 -1.74 9.61
C PHE A 183 -10.69 -1.39 10.90
N GLY A 184 -10.54 -2.36 11.84
CA GLY A 184 -9.73 -2.16 13.04
C GLY A 184 -8.27 -1.88 12.73
N ARG A 185 -7.67 -2.69 11.83
CA ARG A 185 -6.29 -2.49 11.38
C ARG A 185 -6.13 -1.19 10.58
N PHE A 186 -7.11 -0.88 9.72
CA PHE A 186 -7.13 0.39 8.99
C PHE A 186 -7.09 1.58 9.97
N SER A 187 -7.94 1.59 11.00
CA SER A 187 -8.01 2.69 11.96
C SER A 187 -6.72 2.86 12.77
N VAL A 188 -6.11 1.76 13.19
CA VAL A 188 -4.82 1.80 13.92
C VAL A 188 -3.69 2.31 13.03
N GLU A 189 -3.57 1.80 11.80
CA GLU A 189 -2.53 2.24 10.86
C GLU A 189 -2.75 3.70 10.43
N TYR A 190 -3.99 4.10 10.19
CA TYR A 190 -4.35 5.48 9.86
C TYR A 190 -3.92 6.44 10.98
N LYS A 191 -4.25 6.12 12.24
CA LYS A 191 -3.83 6.93 13.40
C LYS A 191 -2.31 7.01 13.53
N ASN A 192 -1.60 5.90 13.27
CA ASN A 192 -0.14 5.89 13.27
C ASN A 192 0.46 6.76 12.15
N LEU A 193 -0.22 6.89 11.01
CA LEU A 193 0.25 7.68 9.86
C LEU A 193 -0.04 9.18 10.05
N TYR A 194 -1.21 9.52 10.57
CA TYR A 194 -1.72 10.90 10.53
C TYR A 194 -1.90 11.54 11.90
N GLY A 195 -1.66 10.80 12.99
CA GLY A 195 -1.78 11.30 14.36
C GLY A 195 -3.22 11.43 14.88
N GLU A 196 -4.21 11.21 14.02
CA GLU A 196 -5.64 11.27 14.33
C GLU A 196 -6.38 10.05 13.79
N SER A 197 -7.53 9.70 14.35
CA SER A 197 -8.36 8.61 13.85
C SER A 197 -9.11 8.98 12.56
N PRO A 198 -9.52 8.00 11.74
CA PRO A 198 -10.34 8.27 10.56
C PRO A 198 -11.65 8.99 10.88
N SER A 199 -12.27 8.68 12.03
CA SER A 199 -13.50 9.34 12.48
C SER A 199 -13.26 10.80 12.86
N GLU A 200 -12.13 11.11 13.50
CA GLU A 200 -11.76 12.50 13.79
C GLU A 200 -11.54 13.30 12.51
N THR A 201 -10.89 12.69 11.49
CA THR A 201 -10.70 13.33 10.18
C THR A 201 -12.05 13.61 9.51
N LEU A 202 -12.96 12.62 9.49
CA LEU A 202 -14.28 12.74 8.87
C LEU A 202 -15.10 13.87 9.52
N ASN A 203 -15.13 13.95 10.85
CA ASN A 203 -15.90 14.94 11.59
C ASN A 203 -15.33 16.36 11.49
N LYS A 204 -14.04 16.53 11.21
CA LYS A 204 -13.40 17.85 11.01
C LYS A 204 -13.68 18.44 9.64
N GLY A 205 -13.94 17.60 8.62
CA GLY A 205 -14.09 18.04 7.23
C GLY A 205 -15.26 19.01 6.98
N MET A 206 -16.25 19.09 7.87
CA MET A 206 -17.36 20.06 7.79
C MET A 206 -17.10 21.40 8.48
N GLY A 207 -15.96 21.59 9.11
CA GLY A 207 -15.68 22.78 9.93
C GLY A 207 -14.62 23.74 9.35
N ALA A 208 -14.21 23.55 8.10
CA ALA A 208 -13.17 24.36 7.45
C ALA A 208 -13.73 25.21 6.28
#